data_11f5b77bf88ed13943bfc00da641748b
#
_entry.id   11f5b77bf88ed13943bfc00da641748b
#
_cell.length_a   1.000
_cell.length_b   1.000
_cell.length_c   1.000
_cell.angle_alpha   90.00
_cell.angle_beta   90.00
_cell.angle_gamma   90.00
#
_symmetry.space_group_name_H-M   'P 1'
#
loop_
_entity.id
_entity.type
_entity.pdbx_description
1 polymer ?
#
loop_
_entity_poly.entity_id
_entity_poly.type
_entity_poly.pdbx_seq_one_letter_code
_entity_poly.pdbx_strand_id
1 'polypeptide(L)'
;NRQLADRRAFIETILESVSAAILSTGSDGRIRLANGTAERLLDQPKGALSGRSLKEVAPFLTELIEQGRHQAIVQIGDGTEPQTLAVKIVPREQGHVVTFEDITQQLSDQRQAAWADVARRIAHEIKNPLTPIQLAAERLQRRCGKQIEDGSGIFSQLTSTIVRQVGDLRNIVDEFSSFARMPKPVFREENLSDIIGQTVFLFEVAHSQIKFEFDAPHYPANLLCDRRQIAQAATNILK
;
A
#
# COMPACT_ATOMS: atom_id res chain seq x y z
N ASN A 1 36.19 -4.67 -37.39
CA ASN A 1 34.70 -4.75 -37.41
C ASN A 1 34.13 -5.68 -36.33
N ARG A 2 34.78 -6.84 -36.00
CA ARG A 2 34.29 -7.80 -35.00
C ARG A 2 34.32 -7.22 -33.57
N GLN A 3 35.42 -6.58 -33.17
CA GLN A 3 35.52 -5.94 -31.85
C GLN A 3 34.52 -4.80 -31.62
N LEU A 4 34.17 -4.05 -32.66
CA LEU A 4 33.15 -3.00 -32.57
C LEU A 4 31.73 -3.59 -32.42
N ALA A 5 31.45 -4.67 -33.13
CA ALA A 5 30.18 -5.39 -33.02
C ALA A 5 30.01 -6.03 -31.62
N ASP A 6 31.06 -6.70 -31.12
CA ASP A 6 31.05 -7.33 -29.79
C ASP A 6 30.87 -6.27 -28.67
N ARG A 7 31.55 -5.12 -28.79
CA ARG A 7 31.41 -4.02 -27.82
C ARG A 7 30.02 -3.38 -27.85
N ARG A 8 29.43 -3.26 -29.03
CA ARG A 8 28.07 -2.75 -29.18
C ARG A 8 27.04 -3.72 -28.58
N ALA A 9 27.15 -5.01 -28.89
CA ALA A 9 26.28 -6.04 -28.33
C ALA A 9 26.39 -6.09 -26.80
N PHE A 10 27.58 -5.97 -26.26
CA PHE A 10 27.81 -5.91 -24.82
C PHE A 10 27.13 -4.70 -24.16
N ILE A 11 27.24 -3.50 -24.76
CA ILE A 11 26.60 -2.28 -24.26
C ILE A 11 25.07 -2.42 -24.34
N GLU A 12 24.54 -2.95 -25.44
CA GLU A 12 23.11 -3.21 -25.59
C GLU A 12 22.59 -4.18 -24.51
N THR A 13 23.33 -5.25 -24.22
CA THR A 13 22.98 -6.20 -23.15
C THR A 13 22.98 -5.52 -21.76
N ILE A 14 23.97 -4.68 -21.48
CA ILE A 14 23.99 -3.92 -20.21
C ILE A 14 22.79 -2.99 -20.12
N LEU A 15 22.50 -2.23 -21.17
CA LEU A 15 21.37 -1.30 -21.20
C LEU A 15 20.01 -2.03 -21.05
N GLU A 16 19.87 -3.23 -21.58
CA GLU A 16 18.66 -4.05 -21.41
C GLU A 16 18.55 -4.67 -20.00
N SER A 17 19.66 -4.89 -19.30
CA SER A 17 19.67 -5.45 -17.95
C SER A 17 19.37 -4.42 -16.85
N VAL A 18 19.44 -3.12 -17.16
CA VAL A 18 19.16 -2.05 -16.20
C VAL A 18 17.67 -1.85 -16.04
N SER A 19 17.19 -1.85 -14.79
CA SER A 19 15.77 -1.62 -14.47
C SER A 19 15.30 -0.21 -14.78
N ALA A 20 16.19 0.79 -14.74
CA ALA A 20 15.88 2.16 -15.10
C ALA A 20 15.72 2.33 -16.63
N ALA A 21 14.78 3.15 -17.03
CA ALA A 21 14.66 3.63 -18.39
C ALA A 21 15.83 4.55 -18.72
N ILE A 22 16.46 4.31 -19.87
CA ILE A 22 17.57 5.12 -20.38
C ILE A 22 17.23 5.59 -21.76
N LEU A 23 17.31 6.90 -21.98
CA LEU A 23 17.03 7.54 -23.24
C LEU A 23 18.12 8.58 -23.52
N SER A 24 18.60 8.67 -24.77
CA SER A 24 19.46 9.76 -25.19
C SER A 24 18.88 10.50 -26.38
N THR A 25 19.05 11.82 -26.39
CA THR A 25 18.61 12.68 -27.49
C THR A 25 19.80 13.37 -28.16
N GLY A 26 19.64 13.70 -29.42
CA GLY A 26 20.54 14.63 -30.11
C GLY A 26 20.21 16.10 -29.78
N SER A 27 21.04 17.01 -30.27
CA SER A 27 20.80 18.47 -30.21
C SER A 27 19.52 18.90 -30.95
N ASP A 28 19.06 18.07 -31.89
CA ASP A 28 17.82 18.23 -32.64
C ASP A 28 16.55 17.76 -31.87
N GLY A 29 16.69 17.31 -30.61
CA GLY A 29 15.60 16.80 -29.79
C GLY A 29 15.08 15.42 -30.22
N ARG A 30 15.78 14.74 -31.17
CA ARG A 30 15.41 13.39 -31.59
C ARG A 30 16.06 12.33 -30.72
N ILE A 31 15.32 11.28 -30.45
CA ILE A 31 15.80 10.14 -29.68
C ILE A 31 16.84 9.37 -30.49
N ARG A 32 18.04 9.21 -29.95
CA ARG A 32 19.15 8.46 -30.55
C ARG A 32 19.26 7.05 -30.02
N LEU A 33 18.93 6.87 -28.74
CA LEU A 33 18.98 5.59 -28.05
C LEU A 33 17.88 5.54 -27.01
N ALA A 34 17.23 4.39 -26.91
CA ALA A 34 16.33 4.04 -25.81
C ALA A 34 16.54 2.57 -25.48
N ASN A 35 16.48 2.22 -24.17
CA ASN A 35 16.46 0.82 -23.77
C ASN A 35 15.02 0.29 -23.69
N GLY A 36 14.85 -1.04 -23.61
CA GLY A 36 13.55 -1.67 -23.54
C GLY A 36 12.68 -1.22 -22.35
N THR A 37 13.30 -0.78 -21.25
CA THR A 37 12.57 -0.21 -20.08
C THR A 37 11.98 1.15 -20.42
N ALA A 38 12.69 2.01 -21.19
CA ALA A 38 12.16 3.29 -21.64
C ALA A 38 10.95 3.09 -22.58
N GLU A 39 11.03 2.12 -23.47
CA GLU A 39 9.92 1.79 -24.37
C GLU A 39 8.68 1.32 -23.61
N ARG A 40 8.86 0.46 -22.61
CA ARG A 40 7.74 -0.02 -21.77
C ARG A 40 7.11 1.09 -20.93
N LEU A 41 7.92 1.93 -20.27
CA LEU A 41 7.40 3.01 -19.42
C LEU A 41 6.74 4.14 -20.22
N LEU A 42 7.10 4.29 -21.50
CA LEU A 42 6.47 5.25 -22.41
C LEU A 42 5.37 4.63 -23.29
N ASP A 43 4.99 3.38 -23.00
CA ASP A 43 3.96 2.62 -23.74
C ASP A 43 4.24 2.60 -25.27
N GLN A 44 5.48 2.32 -25.65
CA GLN A 44 5.90 2.28 -27.05
C GLN A 44 6.38 0.87 -27.45
N PRO A 45 6.10 0.44 -28.67
CA PRO A 45 6.60 -0.81 -29.19
C PRO A 45 8.14 -0.85 -29.22
N LYS A 46 8.71 -2.07 -29.13
CA LYS A 46 10.16 -2.27 -29.17
C LYS A 46 10.76 -1.71 -30.47
N GLY A 47 11.80 -0.87 -30.33
CA GLY A 47 12.49 -0.22 -31.45
C GLY A 47 11.78 0.98 -32.02
N ALA A 48 10.61 1.37 -31.52
CA ALA A 48 9.80 2.45 -32.07
C ALA A 48 10.27 3.86 -31.68
N LEU A 49 11.11 3.99 -30.67
CA LEU A 49 11.53 5.28 -30.14
C LEU A 49 12.66 5.94 -30.94
N SER A 50 13.53 5.15 -31.56
CA SER A 50 14.71 5.67 -32.28
C SER A 50 14.32 6.58 -33.44
N GLY A 51 14.88 7.79 -33.50
CA GLY A 51 14.64 8.80 -34.54
C GLY A 51 13.39 9.65 -34.32
N ARG A 52 12.49 9.29 -33.38
CA ARG A 52 11.30 10.10 -33.08
C ARG A 52 11.64 11.34 -32.27
N SER A 53 10.78 12.34 -32.33
CA SER A 53 10.90 13.53 -31.49
C SER A 53 10.56 13.22 -30.03
N LEU A 54 11.43 13.64 -29.10
CA LEU A 54 11.14 13.50 -27.67
C LEU A 54 9.85 14.24 -27.29
N LYS A 55 9.59 15.38 -27.91
CA LYS A 55 8.39 16.20 -27.66
C LYS A 55 7.09 15.47 -28.01
N GLU A 56 7.10 14.61 -29.02
CA GLU A 56 5.92 13.82 -29.42
C GLU A 56 5.70 12.62 -28.51
N VAL A 57 6.78 11.99 -28.06
CA VAL A 57 6.71 10.75 -27.28
C VAL A 57 6.56 11.01 -25.78
N ALA A 58 7.31 11.98 -25.28
CA ALA A 58 7.36 12.31 -23.86
C ALA A 58 7.44 13.84 -23.66
N PRO A 59 6.33 14.57 -23.85
CA PRO A 59 6.30 16.03 -23.73
C PRO A 59 6.81 16.52 -22.38
N PHE A 60 6.51 15.80 -21.30
CA PHE A 60 6.95 16.12 -19.95
C PHE A 60 8.47 16.11 -19.78
N LEU A 61 9.20 15.22 -20.49
CA LEU A 61 10.67 15.22 -20.48
C LEU A 61 11.23 16.43 -21.23
N THR A 62 10.59 16.82 -22.33
CA THR A 62 10.99 18.01 -23.08
C THR A 62 10.83 19.26 -22.24
N GLU A 63 9.71 19.40 -21.54
CA GLU A 63 9.46 20.51 -20.62
C GLU A 63 10.51 20.62 -19.51
N LEU A 64 10.89 19.49 -18.91
CA LEU A 64 11.93 19.46 -17.89
C LEU A 64 13.31 19.90 -18.45
N ILE A 65 13.63 19.50 -19.66
CA ILE A 65 14.87 19.91 -20.35
C ILE A 65 14.85 21.41 -20.62
N GLU A 66 13.75 21.94 -21.15
CA GLU A 66 13.58 23.38 -21.44
C GLU A 66 13.65 24.23 -20.16
N GLN A 67 13.15 23.72 -19.05
CA GLN A 67 13.25 24.35 -17.73
C GLN A 67 14.66 24.23 -17.10
N GLY A 68 15.58 23.52 -17.71
CA GLY A 68 16.93 23.27 -17.17
C GLY A 68 16.95 22.42 -15.90
N ARG A 69 15.93 21.61 -15.66
CA ARG A 69 15.87 20.74 -14.50
C ARG A 69 16.71 19.50 -14.72
N HIS A 70 17.65 19.26 -13.81
CA HIS A 70 18.50 18.06 -13.83
C HIS A 70 17.88 16.86 -13.11
N GLN A 71 16.93 17.09 -12.20
CA GLN A 71 16.20 16.06 -11.47
C GLN A 71 14.76 16.53 -11.23
N ALA A 72 13.81 15.60 -11.38
CA ALA A 72 12.40 15.86 -11.08
C ALA A 72 11.69 14.56 -10.69
N ILE A 73 10.61 14.70 -9.93
CA ILE A 73 9.62 13.65 -9.74
C ILE A 73 8.37 14.11 -10.46
N VAL A 74 7.90 13.31 -11.40
CA VAL A 74 6.72 13.63 -12.23
C VAL A 74 5.69 12.50 -12.12
N GLN A 75 4.42 12.88 -12.19
CA GLN A 75 3.33 11.92 -12.31
C GLN A 75 2.87 11.88 -13.77
N ILE A 76 2.71 10.66 -14.30
CA ILE A 76 2.19 10.40 -15.64
C ILE A 76 0.98 9.46 -15.54
N GLY A 77 0.04 9.59 -16.51
CA GLY A 77 -1.18 8.77 -16.56
C GLY A 77 -2.44 9.53 -16.15
N ASP A 78 -3.57 9.14 -16.74
CA ASP A 78 -4.89 9.77 -16.58
C ASP A 78 -5.69 9.13 -15.42
N GLY A 79 -5.38 9.51 -14.20
CA GLY A 79 -6.35 9.52 -13.09
C GLY A 79 -6.65 8.24 -12.33
N THR A 80 -6.66 7.05 -12.87
CA THR A 80 -7.00 5.82 -12.11
C THR A 80 -5.79 5.13 -11.49
N GLU A 81 -4.65 5.12 -12.17
CA GLU A 81 -3.39 4.59 -11.65
C GLU A 81 -2.21 5.46 -12.12
N PRO A 82 -1.99 6.64 -11.51
CA PRO A 82 -0.89 7.50 -11.89
C PRO A 82 0.44 6.84 -11.53
N GLN A 83 1.34 6.76 -12.50
CA GLN A 83 2.71 6.34 -12.27
C GLN A 83 3.56 7.53 -11.84
N THR A 84 4.42 7.34 -10.86
CA THR A 84 5.36 8.35 -10.38
C THR A 84 6.75 8.01 -10.85
N LEU A 85 7.30 8.85 -11.72
CA LEU A 85 8.65 8.68 -12.27
C LEU A 85 9.65 9.59 -11.58
N ALA A 86 10.78 9.02 -11.14
CA ALA A 86 11.97 9.78 -10.78
C ALA A 86 12.81 9.99 -12.05
N VAL A 87 12.96 11.23 -12.48
CA VAL A 87 13.66 11.61 -13.70
C VAL A 87 14.99 12.28 -13.36
N LYS A 88 16.07 11.88 -14.05
CA LYS A 88 17.38 12.53 -14.00
C LYS A 88 17.85 12.84 -15.43
N ILE A 89 18.23 14.09 -15.67
CA ILE A 89 18.67 14.62 -16.94
C ILE A 89 20.12 15.07 -16.84
N VAL A 90 20.95 14.54 -17.73
CA VAL A 90 22.36 14.90 -17.82
C VAL A 90 22.61 15.53 -19.19
N PRO A 91 22.93 16.83 -19.25
CA PRO A 91 23.28 17.48 -20.51
C PRO A 91 24.60 16.92 -21.05
N ARG A 92 24.72 16.86 -22.38
CA ARG A 92 25.90 16.49 -23.11
C ARG A 92 26.17 17.50 -24.24
N GLU A 93 27.37 17.48 -24.81
CA GLU A 93 27.74 18.39 -25.92
C GLU A 93 26.77 18.31 -27.11
N GLN A 94 26.15 17.15 -27.36
CA GLN A 94 25.26 16.93 -28.49
C GLN A 94 23.89 16.42 -28.04
N GLY A 95 23.31 17.00 -26.99
CA GLY A 95 21.97 16.64 -26.52
C GLY A 95 21.91 16.27 -25.05
N HIS A 96 21.05 15.31 -24.68
CA HIS A 96 20.79 14.93 -23.29
C HIS A 96 20.79 13.42 -23.12
N VAL A 97 21.19 12.97 -21.93
CA VAL A 97 20.89 11.61 -21.44
C VAL A 97 19.87 11.75 -20.33
N VAL A 98 18.76 11.08 -20.50
CA VAL A 98 17.65 11.05 -19.54
C VAL A 98 17.54 9.63 -18.99
N THR A 99 17.54 9.52 -17.68
CA THR A 99 17.19 8.27 -16.99
C THR A 99 15.94 8.50 -16.17
N PHE A 100 15.04 7.55 -16.19
CA PHE A 100 13.83 7.61 -15.36
C PHE A 100 13.42 6.24 -14.87
N GLU A 101 12.83 6.21 -13.70
CA GLU A 101 12.46 4.99 -13.00
C GLU A 101 11.07 5.14 -12.40
N ASP A 102 10.24 4.11 -12.50
CA ASP A 102 8.95 4.07 -11.82
C ASP A 102 9.18 3.79 -10.33
N ILE A 103 8.90 4.81 -9.53
CA ILE A 103 9.03 4.76 -8.06
C ILE A 103 7.65 4.70 -7.37
N THR A 104 6.57 4.46 -8.11
CA THR A 104 5.20 4.45 -7.57
C THR A 104 5.07 3.49 -6.40
N GLN A 105 5.54 2.26 -6.59
CA GLN A 105 5.47 1.24 -5.56
C GLN A 105 6.38 1.58 -4.37
N GLN A 106 7.59 2.06 -4.61
CA GLN A 106 8.53 2.45 -3.55
C GLN A 106 7.96 3.55 -2.67
N LEU A 107 7.35 4.58 -3.28
CA LEU A 107 6.71 5.68 -2.54
C LEU A 107 5.48 5.20 -1.77
N SER A 108 4.68 4.32 -2.35
CA SER A 108 3.54 3.72 -1.65
C SER A 108 3.98 2.94 -0.42
N ASP A 109 5.00 2.09 -0.58
CA ASP A 109 5.57 1.29 0.51
C ASP A 109 6.13 2.16 1.64
N GLN A 110 6.86 3.22 1.26
CA GLN A 110 7.43 4.15 2.22
C GLN A 110 6.35 4.92 2.99
N ARG A 111 5.31 5.38 2.29
CA ARG A 111 4.15 6.03 2.92
C ARG A 111 3.43 5.07 3.88
N GLN A 112 3.22 3.83 3.47
CA GLN A 112 2.57 2.83 4.31
C GLN A 112 3.38 2.50 5.56
N ALA A 113 4.72 2.36 5.44
CA ALA A 113 5.60 2.14 6.57
C ALA A 113 5.58 3.32 7.56
N ALA A 114 5.70 4.55 7.05
CA ALA A 114 5.63 5.76 7.86
C ALA A 114 4.27 5.88 8.57
N TRP A 115 3.17 5.58 7.87
CA TRP A 115 1.83 5.59 8.44
C TRP A 115 1.66 4.54 9.55
N ALA A 116 2.21 3.34 9.37
CA ALA A 116 2.16 2.29 10.37
C ALA A 116 2.85 2.69 11.69
N ASP A 117 3.99 3.38 11.60
CA ASP A 117 4.69 3.86 12.79
C ASP A 117 3.93 4.98 13.51
N VAL A 118 3.36 5.93 12.77
CA VAL A 118 2.51 7.00 13.33
C VAL A 118 1.27 6.41 14.01
N ALA A 119 0.57 5.50 13.35
CA ALA A 119 -0.61 4.85 13.89
C ALA A 119 -0.31 4.06 15.17
N ARG A 120 0.82 3.36 15.22
CA ARG A 120 1.28 2.66 16.43
C ARG A 120 1.48 3.61 17.59
N ARG A 121 2.16 4.72 17.34
CA ARG A 121 2.44 5.74 18.35
C ARG A 121 1.15 6.38 18.87
N ILE A 122 0.26 6.78 17.96
CA ILE A 122 -1.06 7.33 18.32
C ILE A 122 -1.86 6.32 19.15
N ALA A 123 -1.89 5.05 18.75
CA ALA A 123 -2.60 4.02 19.49
C ALA A 123 -2.07 3.87 20.93
N HIS A 124 -0.76 3.89 21.14
CA HIS A 124 -0.17 3.87 22.46
C HIS A 124 -0.50 5.13 23.28
N GLU A 125 -0.41 6.30 22.67
CA GLU A 125 -0.70 7.58 23.33
C GLU A 125 -2.19 7.72 23.71
N ILE A 126 -3.11 7.12 22.94
CA ILE A 126 -4.55 7.08 23.29
C ILE A 126 -4.83 6.02 24.35
N LYS A 127 -4.22 4.83 24.31
CA LYS A 127 -4.43 3.80 25.33
C LYS A 127 -3.98 4.24 26.73
N ASN A 128 -2.93 5.04 26.81
CA ASN A 128 -2.36 5.47 28.07
C ASN A 128 -3.37 6.20 28.97
N PRO A 129 -4.16 7.19 28.54
CA PRO A 129 -5.19 7.83 29.37
C PRO A 129 -6.45 6.96 29.54
N LEU A 130 -6.78 6.06 28.61
CA LEU A 130 -7.98 5.22 28.70
C LEU A 130 -7.90 4.23 29.87
N THR A 131 -6.74 3.63 30.09
CA THR A 131 -6.53 2.65 31.18
C THR A 131 -6.82 3.24 32.58
N PRO A 132 -6.26 4.39 32.98
CA PRO A 132 -6.61 4.98 34.28
C PRO A 132 -8.06 5.47 34.39
N ILE A 133 -8.68 5.90 33.29
CA ILE A 133 -10.11 6.29 33.27
C ILE A 133 -10.98 5.07 33.56
N GLN A 134 -10.71 3.95 32.87
CA GLN A 134 -11.43 2.70 33.10
C GLN A 134 -11.28 2.23 34.55
N LEU A 135 -10.06 2.19 35.06
CA LEU A 135 -9.79 1.78 36.45
C LEU A 135 -10.45 2.69 37.47
N ALA A 136 -10.50 4.00 37.20
CA ALA A 136 -11.18 4.95 38.10
C ALA A 136 -12.69 4.70 38.14
N ALA A 137 -13.32 4.50 36.95
CA ALA A 137 -14.75 4.18 36.87
C ALA A 137 -15.09 2.86 37.54
N GLU A 138 -14.30 1.83 37.33
CA GLU A 138 -14.48 0.51 38.02
C GLU A 138 -14.29 0.62 39.53
N ARG A 139 -13.34 1.41 40.01
CA ARG A 139 -13.14 1.64 41.45
C ARG A 139 -14.28 2.40 42.07
N LEU A 140 -14.82 3.43 41.38
CA LEU A 140 -16.02 4.15 41.81
C LEU A 140 -17.21 3.17 41.93
N GLN A 141 -17.44 2.35 40.90
CA GLN A 141 -18.50 1.36 40.90
C GLN A 141 -18.38 0.37 42.08
N ARG A 142 -17.18 -0.15 42.38
CA ARG A 142 -16.95 -1.12 43.46
C ARG A 142 -17.05 -0.51 44.87
N ARG A 143 -16.51 0.74 45.04
CA ARG A 143 -16.45 1.37 46.38
C ARG A 143 -17.74 2.10 46.73
N CYS A 144 -18.30 2.84 45.81
CA CYS A 144 -19.43 3.72 46.05
C CYS A 144 -20.78 3.07 45.71
N GLY A 145 -20.79 2.06 44.82
CA GLY A 145 -22.01 1.39 44.40
C GLY A 145 -22.81 0.69 45.53
N LYS A 146 -22.16 0.36 46.66
CA LYS A 146 -22.81 -0.18 47.85
C LYS A 146 -23.17 0.86 48.91
N GLN A 147 -22.59 2.08 48.78
CA GLN A 147 -22.76 3.15 49.79
C GLN A 147 -23.73 4.25 49.32
N ILE A 148 -23.96 4.32 48.03
CA ILE A 148 -24.90 5.28 47.45
C ILE A 148 -26.27 4.57 47.44
N GLU A 149 -27.25 5.14 48.19
CA GLU A 149 -28.65 4.79 48.02
C GLU A 149 -29.14 5.24 46.65
N ASP A 150 -28.75 4.48 45.60
CA ASP A 150 -29.09 4.75 44.21
C ASP A 150 -30.49 4.20 43.90
N GLY A 151 -31.50 4.79 44.55
CA GLY A 151 -32.89 4.41 44.31
C GLY A 151 -33.36 4.59 42.87
N SER A 152 -32.60 5.33 42.05
CA SER A 152 -32.84 5.54 40.63
C SER A 152 -31.96 4.70 39.69
N GLY A 153 -30.92 4.03 40.21
CA GLY A 153 -29.94 3.28 39.42
C GLY A 153 -29.01 4.15 38.55
N ILE A 154 -29.09 5.47 38.67
CA ILE A 154 -28.36 6.43 37.80
C ILE A 154 -26.84 6.26 37.98
N PHE A 155 -26.34 6.11 39.17
CA PHE A 155 -24.91 5.98 39.42
C PHE A 155 -24.34 4.71 38.74
N SER A 156 -25.03 3.58 38.91
CA SER A 156 -24.64 2.32 38.27
C SER A 156 -24.71 2.43 36.75
N GLN A 157 -25.73 3.08 36.20
CA GLN A 157 -25.90 3.30 34.77
C GLN A 157 -24.78 4.19 34.20
N LEU A 158 -24.44 5.30 34.87
CA LEU A 158 -23.39 6.22 34.40
C LEU A 158 -22.00 5.57 34.44
N THR A 159 -21.65 4.89 35.54
CA THR A 159 -20.34 4.23 35.66
C THR A 159 -20.22 3.08 34.65
N SER A 160 -21.25 2.27 34.46
CA SER A 160 -21.28 1.20 33.45
C SER A 160 -21.16 1.77 32.02
N THR A 161 -21.79 2.91 31.76
CA THR A 161 -21.67 3.59 30.48
C THR A 161 -20.23 4.06 30.23
N ILE A 162 -19.55 4.65 31.25
CA ILE A 162 -18.13 5.06 31.12
C ILE A 162 -17.25 3.85 30.83
N VAL A 163 -17.39 2.77 31.60
CA VAL A 163 -16.58 1.54 31.40
C VAL A 163 -16.77 0.98 30.00
N ARG A 164 -18.03 0.91 29.53
CA ARG A 164 -18.33 0.44 28.19
C ARG A 164 -17.73 1.34 27.11
N GLN A 165 -17.92 2.66 27.19
CA GLN A 165 -17.41 3.62 26.20
C GLN A 165 -15.88 3.62 26.13
N VAL A 166 -15.20 3.48 27.26
CA VAL A 166 -13.73 3.35 27.31
C VAL A 166 -13.29 2.03 26.67
N GLY A 167 -14.02 0.96 26.91
CA GLY A 167 -13.81 -0.34 26.23
C GLY A 167 -13.97 -0.25 24.73
N ASP A 168 -15.04 0.38 24.26
CA ASP A 168 -15.31 0.58 22.83
C ASP A 168 -14.22 1.43 22.15
N LEU A 169 -13.78 2.52 22.78
CA LEU A 169 -12.67 3.33 22.31
C LEU A 169 -11.37 2.54 22.23
N ARG A 170 -11.09 1.69 23.21
CA ARG A 170 -9.91 0.84 23.20
C ARG A 170 -9.94 -0.14 22.03
N ASN A 171 -11.08 -0.77 21.76
CA ASN A 171 -11.26 -1.67 20.64
C ASN A 171 -11.02 -0.96 19.29
N ILE A 172 -11.57 0.26 19.12
CA ILE A 172 -11.35 1.08 17.91
C ILE A 172 -9.86 1.39 17.73
N VAL A 173 -9.16 1.75 18.80
CA VAL A 173 -7.72 2.04 18.75
C VAL A 173 -6.90 0.78 18.44
N ASP A 174 -7.31 -0.37 18.95
CA ASP A 174 -6.66 -1.66 18.65
C ASP A 174 -6.85 -2.04 17.18
N GLU A 175 -8.06 -1.88 16.64
CA GLU A 175 -8.37 -2.13 15.23
C GLU A 175 -7.60 -1.16 14.31
N PHE A 176 -7.56 0.12 14.65
CA PHE A 176 -6.76 1.12 13.92
C PHE A 176 -5.27 0.77 13.88
N SER A 177 -4.69 0.39 15.02
CA SER A 177 -3.29 -0.02 15.10
C SER A 177 -3.01 -1.32 14.33
N SER A 178 -3.97 -2.23 14.29
CA SER A 178 -3.89 -3.48 13.52
C SER A 178 -3.95 -3.24 12.03
N PHE A 179 -4.88 -2.38 11.59
CA PHE A 179 -5.00 -1.96 10.19
C PHE A 179 -3.72 -1.31 9.67
N ALA A 180 -3.12 -0.40 10.43
CA ALA A 180 -1.88 0.27 10.05
C ALA A 180 -0.67 -0.69 9.94
N ARG A 181 -0.74 -1.87 10.58
CA ARG A 181 0.30 -2.91 10.54
C ARG A 181 0.06 -4.00 9.51
N MET A 182 -0.99 -3.86 8.69
CA MET A 182 -1.26 -4.90 7.69
C MET A 182 -0.05 -5.11 6.77
N PRO A 183 0.54 -6.31 6.74
CA PRO A 183 1.64 -6.62 5.83
C PRO A 183 1.10 -6.57 4.39
N LYS A 184 2.00 -6.36 3.43
CA LYS A 184 1.64 -6.45 2.02
C LYS A 184 0.89 -7.76 1.74
N PRO A 185 -0.15 -7.74 0.92
CA PRO A 185 -0.87 -8.95 0.56
C PRO A 185 0.06 -9.91 -0.19
N VAL A 186 -0.01 -11.18 0.19
CA VAL A 186 0.67 -12.26 -0.52
C VAL A 186 -0.38 -13.04 -1.29
N PHE A 187 -0.53 -12.71 -2.55
CA PHE A 187 -1.51 -13.35 -3.42
C PHE A 187 -1.07 -14.78 -3.78
N ARG A 188 -1.96 -15.76 -3.51
CA ARG A 188 -1.83 -17.16 -3.89
C ARG A 188 -3.18 -17.67 -4.39
N GLU A 189 -3.17 -18.71 -5.22
CA GLU A 189 -4.40 -19.44 -5.50
C GLU A 189 -4.85 -20.15 -4.23
N GLU A 190 -5.98 -19.74 -3.69
CA GLU A 190 -6.57 -20.25 -2.46
C GLU A 190 -8.03 -20.62 -2.71
N ASN A 191 -8.52 -21.63 -2.02
CA ASN A 191 -9.93 -21.99 -2.04
C ASN A 191 -10.68 -21.15 -0.99
N LEU A 192 -11.56 -20.27 -1.46
CA LEU A 192 -12.32 -19.36 -0.60
C LEU A 192 -13.22 -20.12 0.39
N SER A 193 -13.83 -21.25 -0.04
CA SER A 193 -14.69 -22.07 0.82
C SER A 193 -13.91 -22.64 2.01
N ASP A 194 -12.66 -23.05 1.82
CA ASP A 194 -11.80 -23.56 2.91
C ASP A 194 -11.45 -22.46 3.91
N ILE A 195 -11.16 -21.24 3.42
CA ILE A 195 -10.82 -20.10 4.28
C ILE A 195 -12.02 -19.72 5.15
N ILE A 196 -13.19 -19.56 4.54
CA ILE A 196 -14.41 -19.18 5.25
C ILE A 196 -14.85 -20.30 6.19
N GLY A 197 -14.85 -21.57 5.73
CA GLY A 197 -15.22 -22.73 6.56
C GLY A 197 -14.36 -22.86 7.80
N GLN A 198 -13.04 -22.67 7.70
CA GLN A 198 -12.15 -22.65 8.87
C GLN A 198 -12.46 -21.50 9.82
N THR A 199 -12.78 -20.32 9.29
CA THR A 199 -13.13 -19.16 10.13
C THR A 199 -14.45 -19.41 10.86
N VAL A 200 -15.48 -19.91 10.17
CA VAL A 200 -16.78 -20.25 10.79
C VAL A 200 -16.61 -21.31 11.87
N PHE A 201 -15.83 -22.35 11.60
CA PHE A 201 -15.54 -23.41 12.60
C PHE A 201 -14.92 -22.85 13.89
N LEU A 202 -13.99 -21.91 13.78
CA LEU A 202 -13.41 -21.26 14.96
C LEU A 202 -14.45 -20.48 15.78
N PHE A 203 -15.40 -19.81 15.10
CA PHE A 203 -16.50 -19.11 15.78
C PHE A 203 -17.51 -20.08 16.41
N GLU A 204 -17.81 -21.19 15.77
CA GLU A 204 -18.69 -22.24 16.31
C GLU A 204 -18.12 -22.82 17.62
N VAL A 205 -16.80 -23.10 17.65
CA VAL A 205 -16.12 -23.56 18.87
C VAL A 205 -16.14 -22.51 19.97
N ALA A 206 -15.96 -21.23 19.63
CA ALA A 206 -15.92 -20.13 20.59
C ALA A 206 -17.32 -19.76 21.13
N HIS A 207 -18.39 -19.99 20.36
CA HIS A 207 -19.76 -19.59 20.66
C HIS A 207 -20.72 -20.78 20.58
N SER A 208 -20.53 -21.76 21.45
CA SER A 208 -21.30 -23.02 21.45
C SER A 208 -22.82 -22.87 21.56
N GLN A 209 -23.32 -21.70 22.02
CA GLN A 209 -24.74 -21.36 22.08
C GLN A 209 -25.31 -20.86 20.75
N ILE A 210 -24.49 -20.58 19.76
CA ILE A 210 -24.91 -20.10 18.44
C ILE A 210 -24.71 -21.24 17.43
N LYS A 211 -25.77 -21.54 16.68
CA LYS A 211 -25.67 -22.50 15.57
C LYS A 211 -25.22 -21.74 14.33
N PHE A 212 -24.05 -22.07 13.81
CA PHE A 212 -23.56 -21.56 12.54
C PHE A 212 -23.95 -22.51 11.41
N GLU A 213 -24.45 -21.97 10.30
CA GLU A 213 -24.71 -22.71 9.08
C GLU A 213 -23.85 -22.11 7.96
N PHE A 214 -23.01 -22.93 7.35
CA PHE A 214 -22.15 -22.53 6.25
C PHE A 214 -22.51 -23.34 5.01
N ASP A 215 -23.14 -22.69 4.05
CA ASP A 215 -23.46 -23.26 2.74
C ASP A 215 -22.38 -22.90 1.74
N ALA A 216 -21.58 -23.87 1.34
CA ALA A 216 -20.49 -23.70 0.39
C ALA A 216 -20.85 -24.35 -0.95
N PRO A 217 -20.41 -23.77 -2.08
CA PRO A 217 -20.59 -24.41 -3.38
C PRO A 217 -19.87 -25.76 -3.44
N HIS A 218 -20.46 -26.72 -4.13
CA HIS A 218 -19.88 -28.08 -4.31
C HIS A 218 -18.61 -28.12 -5.19
N TYR A 219 -18.22 -26.99 -5.78
CA TYR A 219 -17.00 -26.85 -6.59
C TYR A 219 -16.00 -25.93 -5.89
N PRO A 220 -14.68 -26.12 -6.11
CA PRO A 220 -13.67 -25.26 -5.51
C PRO A 220 -13.83 -23.82 -5.97
N ALA A 221 -14.01 -22.90 -5.02
CA ALA A 221 -14.07 -21.46 -5.28
C ALA A 221 -12.63 -20.89 -5.23
N ASN A 222 -11.81 -21.20 -6.25
CA ASN A 222 -10.43 -20.73 -6.30
C ASN A 222 -10.36 -19.25 -6.65
N LEU A 223 -9.58 -18.51 -5.86
CA LEU A 223 -9.36 -17.08 -6.02
C LEU A 223 -7.89 -16.75 -5.75
N LEU A 224 -7.32 -15.86 -6.54
CA LEU A 224 -6.01 -15.29 -6.28
C LEU A 224 -6.12 -14.23 -5.16
N CYS A 225 -5.81 -14.63 -3.92
CA CYS A 225 -6.02 -13.75 -2.75
C CYS A 225 -4.96 -13.99 -1.66
N ASP A 226 -4.91 -13.07 -0.68
CA ASP A 226 -4.18 -13.30 0.57
C ASP A 226 -5.12 -13.97 1.58
N ARG A 227 -4.82 -15.23 1.91
CA ARG A 227 -5.58 -16.05 2.88
C ARG A 227 -5.82 -15.33 4.20
N ARG A 228 -4.81 -14.63 4.72
CA ARG A 228 -4.90 -13.94 6.02
C ARG A 228 -5.87 -12.77 5.98
N GLN A 229 -5.85 -11.99 4.89
CA GLN A 229 -6.74 -10.84 4.73
C GLN A 229 -8.19 -11.27 4.56
N ILE A 230 -8.43 -12.33 3.79
CA ILE A 230 -9.79 -12.89 3.64
C ILE A 230 -10.30 -13.47 4.96
N ALA A 231 -9.48 -14.23 5.69
CA ALA A 231 -9.85 -14.76 7.00
C ALA A 231 -10.13 -13.64 8.01
N GLN A 232 -9.34 -12.54 7.98
CA GLN A 232 -9.59 -11.36 8.81
C GLN A 232 -10.91 -10.66 8.46
N ALA A 233 -11.20 -10.50 7.18
CA ALA A 233 -12.47 -9.91 6.72
C ALA A 233 -13.66 -10.76 7.18
N ALA A 234 -13.59 -12.07 6.99
CA ALA A 234 -14.63 -13.00 7.48
C ALA A 234 -14.81 -12.93 9.01
N THR A 235 -13.70 -12.89 9.75
CA THR A 235 -13.71 -12.70 11.21
C THR A 235 -14.42 -11.41 11.63
N ASN A 236 -14.20 -10.31 10.92
CA ASN A 236 -14.81 -9.02 11.24
C ASN A 236 -16.33 -8.99 10.90
N ILE A 237 -16.77 -9.80 9.95
CA ILE A 237 -18.21 -9.93 9.62
C ILE A 237 -18.94 -10.80 10.66
N LEU A 238 -18.25 -11.81 11.21
CA LEU A 238 -18.83 -12.76 12.17
C LEU A 238 -18.86 -12.25 13.62
N LYS A 239 -18.13 -11.19 13.95
CA LYS A 239 -18.14 -10.50 15.25
C LYS A 239 -19.40 -9.67 15.44
#